data_f4b656e25ed217bd91ee82eacb2ec50c
#
_entry.id   f4b656e25ed217bd91ee82eacb2ec50c
#
_cell.length_a   1.000
_cell.length_b   1.000
_cell.length_c   1.000
_cell.angle_alpha   90.00
_cell.angle_beta   90.00
_cell.angle_gamma   90.00
#
_symmetry.space_group_name_H-M   'P 1'
#
loop_
_entity.id
_entity.type
_entity.pdbx_description
1 polymer ?
#
loop_
_entity_poly.entity_id
_entity_poly.type
_entity_poly.pdbx_seq_one_letter_code
_entity_poly.pdbx_strand_id
1 'polypeptide(L)'
;MDFDLSPDHELIRRTVREFAEGEVAPVAEELDRCKAFPYEIVAQLGKLNLMGIPFPEEYGGGGGDSLAYALAVEELARVDSSVAITLCAHTSLGTQPIYLFGSEEQKREWLPRLCSGEQLGAFGLTEPEAGSDAGNTRTRARPLDGEWVIDGAKQFITNAGTEISGVVCITAVTSDSDEAGGESGEGGAGGRKAGEATARAHPGAGNAGAGKEISNILVPNGTPGYEQGEPYRKMGWNASDTRPLSFTDCHVPEENLLGPRGQGFKQFLHILDIGRIGVAAMGVGLAQGALDEALKYAKERRAFGKPISKFQAIQGKLADMSTEIAAARLLVHKAALEKDAGRNFTLTAAQAKLKTGRLAVRCAEEAVQIHGGYGFIEEYPVCRFYRDAKILTIGEGTDEVQQMVIARALGA
;
A
#
# COMPACT_ATOMS: atom_id res chain seq x y z
N MET A 1 28.38 -1.28 -9.33
CA MET A 1 26.97 -1.47 -8.93
C MET A 1 26.92 -2.87 -8.35
N ASP A 2 26.60 -2.98 -7.10
CA ASP A 2 26.47 -4.25 -6.41
C ASP A 2 24.98 -4.64 -6.43
N PHE A 3 24.67 -5.86 -6.85
CA PHE A 3 23.31 -6.40 -6.89
C PHE A 3 23.05 -7.39 -5.74
N ASP A 4 24.10 -7.70 -4.98
CA ASP A 4 23.99 -8.59 -3.85
C ASP A 4 23.37 -7.86 -2.66
N LEU A 5 22.54 -8.58 -1.92
CA LEU A 5 21.96 -8.08 -0.67
C LEU A 5 23.03 -8.06 0.42
N SER A 6 22.98 -7.07 1.30
CA SER A 6 23.83 -7.07 2.51
C SER A 6 23.51 -8.27 3.42
N PRO A 7 24.40 -8.66 4.32
CA PRO A 7 24.11 -9.73 5.30
C PRO A 7 22.84 -9.49 6.10
N ASP A 8 22.53 -8.24 6.47
CA ASP A 8 21.34 -7.86 7.21
C ASP A 8 20.08 -8.01 6.36
N HIS A 9 20.11 -7.59 5.09
CA HIS A 9 19.01 -7.80 4.15
C HIS A 9 18.75 -9.29 3.90
N GLU A 10 19.79 -10.11 3.76
CA GLU A 10 19.66 -11.56 3.63
C GLU A 10 19.09 -12.20 4.89
N LEU A 11 19.46 -11.70 6.07
CA LEU A 11 18.92 -12.17 7.35
C LEU A 11 17.42 -11.87 7.43
N ILE A 12 16.99 -10.63 7.14
CA ILE A 12 15.59 -10.23 7.16
C ILE A 12 14.81 -11.08 6.16
N ARG A 13 15.27 -11.18 4.91
CA ARG A 13 14.63 -11.99 3.88
C ARG A 13 14.43 -13.45 4.33
N ARG A 14 15.45 -14.07 4.89
CA ARG A 14 15.38 -15.44 5.40
C ARG A 14 14.42 -15.57 6.57
N THR A 15 14.50 -14.67 7.55
CA THR A 15 13.64 -14.69 8.73
C THR A 15 12.16 -14.57 8.35
N VAL A 16 11.83 -13.63 7.44
CA VAL A 16 10.45 -13.43 7.00
C VAL A 16 9.97 -14.61 6.15
N ARG A 17 10.84 -15.20 5.32
CA ARG A 17 10.51 -16.41 4.56
C ARG A 17 10.18 -17.57 5.46
N GLU A 18 11.04 -17.87 6.43
CA GLU A 18 10.84 -18.95 7.41
C GLU A 18 9.54 -18.73 8.19
N PHE A 19 9.26 -17.49 8.60
CA PHE A 19 8.01 -17.12 9.25
C PHE A 19 6.80 -17.33 8.32
N ALA A 20 6.86 -16.85 7.09
CA ALA A 20 5.76 -16.96 6.13
C ALA A 20 5.45 -18.43 5.80
N GLU A 21 6.47 -19.26 5.59
CA GLU A 21 6.32 -20.69 5.31
C GLU A 21 5.87 -21.49 6.54
N GLY A 22 6.35 -21.12 7.74
CA GLY A 22 6.06 -21.86 8.99
C GLY A 22 4.74 -21.48 9.65
N GLU A 23 4.41 -20.19 9.66
CA GLU A 23 3.27 -19.66 10.41
C GLU A 23 2.10 -19.21 9.53
N VAL A 24 2.38 -18.58 8.36
CA VAL A 24 1.31 -18.06 7.49
C VAL A 24 0.76 -19.14 6.58
N ALA A 25 1.63 -19.92 5.90
CA ALA A 25 1.19 -20.92 4.93
C ALA A 25 0.19 -21.94 5.50
N PRO A 26 0.37 -22.47 6.71
CA PRO A 26 -0.56 -23.45 7.29
C PRO A 26 -1.98 -22.94 7.50
N VAL A 27 -2.17 -21.63 7.69
CA VAL A 27 -3.46 -21.03 8.03
C VAL A 27 -4.08 -20.21 6.89
N ALA A 28 -3.33 -19.95 5.81
CA ALA A 28 -3.73 -19.04 4.74
C ALA A 28 -5.02 -19.46 4.01
N GLU A 29 -5.21 -20.77 3.77
CA GLU A 29 -6.44 -21.30 3.15
C GLU A 29 -7.66 -21.04 4.03
N GLU A 30 -7.55 -21.34 5.33
CA GLU A 30 -8.65 -21.15 6.29
C GLU A 30 -8.98 -19.68 6.49
N LEU A 31 -7.98 -18.81 6.59
CA LEU A 31 -8.16 -17.36 6.68
C LEU A 31 -8.89 -16.79 5.45
N ASP A 32 -8.51 -17.22 4.25
CA ASP A 32 -9.16 -16.82 3.00
C ASP A 32 -10.62 -17.31 2.95
N ARG A 33 -10.85 -18.57 3.29
CA ARG A 33 -12.16 -19.22 3.28
C ARG A 33 -13.13 -18.58 4.28
N CYS A 34 -12.67 -18.34 5.50
CA CYS A 34 -13.47 -17.76 6.58
C CYS A 34 -13.51 -16.23 6.52
N LYS A 35 -12.69 -15.59 5.66
CA LYS A 35 -12.52 -14.14 5.60
C LYS A 35 -12.14 -13.54 6.96
N ALA A 36 -11.32 -14.28 7.69
CA ALA A 36 -10.92 -13.92 9.05
C ALA A 36 -9.65 -13.07 9.03
N PHE A 37 -9.65 -11.99 9.84
CA PHE A 37 -8.45 -11.18 10.01
C PHE A 37 -7.39 -11.95 10.83
N PRO A 38 -6.10 -11.95 10.43
CA PRO A 38 -5.06 -12.79 10.99
C PRO A 38 -4.42 -12.18 12.25
N TYR A 39 -5.18 -11.99 13.33
CA TYR A 39 -4.71 -11.35 14.57
C TYR A 39 -3.43 -11.96 15.15
N GLU A 40 -3.35 -13.30 15.20
CA GLU A 40 -2.20 -14.01 15.74
C GLU A 40 -0.93 -13.78 14.89
N ILE A 41 -1.09 -13.79 13.56
CA ILE A 41 0.02 -13.51 12.63
C ILE A 41 0.50 -12.07 12.82
N VAL A 42 -0.41 -11.09 12.92
CA VAL A 42 -0.04 -9.68 13.14
C VAL A 42 0.69 -9.51 14.47
N ALA A 43 0.23 -10.16 15.53
CA ALA A 43 0.91 -10.14 16.83
C ALA A 43 2.31 -10.76 16.78
N GLN A 44 2.51 -11.81 15.98
CA GLN A 44 3.83 -12.42 15.77
C GLN A 44 4.75 -11.53 14.92
N LEU A 45 4.23 -10.86 13.87
CA LEU A 45 4.96 -9.86 13.11
C LEU A 45 5.45 -8.72 14.01
N GLY A 46 4.63 -8.27 14.96
CA GLY A 46 5.03 -7.29 15.99
C GLY A 46 6.19 -7.78 16.85
N LYS A 47 6.13 -9.01 17.35
CA LYS A 47 7.21 -9.61 18.17
C LYS A 47 8.53 -9.76 17.42
N LEU A 48 8.48 -9.90 16.10
CA LEU A 48 9.64 -9.94 15.22
C LEU A 48 10.12 -8.54 14.79
N ASN A 49 9.55 -7.45 15.32
CA ASN A 49 9.78 -6.06 14.94
C ASN A 49 9.52 -5.76 13.45
N LEU A 50 8.67 -6.56 12.78
CA LEU A 50 8.38 -6.40 11.37
C LEU A 50 7.34 -5.32 11.09
N MET A 51 6.49 -4.98 12.07
CA MET A 51 5.47 -3.93 11.91
C MET A 51 6.08 -2.52 11.83
N GLY A 52 7.28 -2.33 12.38
CA GLY A 52 7.99 -1.06 12.42
C GLY A 52 9.33 -1.04 11.68
N ILE A 53 9.59 -1.93 10.70
CA ILE A 53 10.91 -2.08 10.04
C ILE A 53 11.59 -0.73 9.70
N PRO A 54 10.97 0.20 8.94
CA PRO A 54 11.67 1.39 8.46
C PRO A 54 11.69 2.57 9.46
N PHE A 55 11.21 2.36 10.67
CA PHE A 55 11.16 3.44 11.66
C PHE A 55 12.30 3.33 12.67
N PRO A 56 12.77 4.48 13.23
CA PRO A 56 13.85 4.49 14.21
C PRO A 56 13.49 3.72 15.50
N GLU A 57 14.52 3.14 16.12
CA GLU A 57 14.40 2.42 17.39
C GLU A 57 13.87 3.28 18.54
N GLU A 58 14.15 4.59 18.53
CA GLU A 58 13.64 5.54 19.54
C GLU A 58 12.11 5.62 19.60
N TYR A 59 11.42 5.23 18.51
CA TYR A 59 9.96 5.11 18.44
C TYR A 59 9.49 3.63 18.47
N GLY A 60 10.37 2.70 18.84
CA GLY A 60 10.04 1.27 18.88
C GLY A 60 10.09 0.59 17.51
N GLY A 61 10.67 1.24 16.50
CA GLY A 61 10.85 0.65 15.16
C GLY A 61 12.05 -0.28 15.07
N GLY A 62 12.21 -0.93 13.92
CA GLY A 62 13.30 -1.88 13.66
C GLY A 62 14.60 -1.23 13.19
N GLY A 63 14.65 0.08 12.93
CA GLY A 63 15.83 0.79 12.43
C GLY A 63 16.30 0.36 11.02
N GLY A 64 15.46 -0.38 10.29
CA GLY A 64 15.76 -0.84 8.93
C GLY A 64 15.52 0.22 7.88
N ASP A 65 15.80 -0.15 6.62
CA ASP A 65 15.63 0.72 5.45
C ASP A 65 14.43 0.30 4.59
N SER A 66 14.20 1.00 3.47
CA SER A 66 13.11 0.70 2.55
C SER A 66 13.31 -0.61 1.81
N LEU A 67 14.55 -1.04 1.59
CA LEU A 67 14.84 -2.32 0.96
C LEU A 67 14.50 -3.48 1.91
N ALA A 68 14.86 -3.38 3.19
CA ALA A 68 14.49 -4.35 4.23
C ALA A 68 12.97 -4.52 4.32
N TYR A 69 12.24 -3.40 4.33
CA TYR A 69 10.78 -3.40 4.30
C TYR A 69 10.22 -4.07 3.03
N ALA A 70 10.75 -3.73 1.85
CA ALA A 70 10.30 -4.32 0.59
C ALA A 70 10.53 -5.83 0.55
N LEU A 71 11.67 -6.33 1.06
CA LEU A 71 11.97 -7.74 1.18
C LEU A 71 10.98 -8.46 2.11
N ALA A 72 10.62 -7.85 3.24
CA ALA A 72 9.64 -8.42 4.16
C ALA A 72 8.26 -8.55 3.50
N VAL A 73 7.80 -7.51 2.80
CA VAL A 73 6.52 -7.53 2.07
C VAL A 73 6.55 -8.57 0.94
N GLU A 74 7.67 -8.69 0.19
CA GLU A 74 7.83 -9.68 -0.87
C GLU A 74 7.70 -11.12 -0.33
N GLU A 75 8.41 -11.45 0.74
CA GLU A 75 8.41 -12.81 1.29
C GLU A 75 7.04 -13.20 1.91
N LEU A 76 6.35 -12.27 2.56
CA LEU A 76 4.98 -12.50 3.02
C LEU A 76 4.02 -12.73 1.84
N ALA A 77 4.09 -11.88 0.81
CA ALA A 77 3.20 -11.94 -0.34
C ALA A 77 3.43 -13.19 -1.21
N ARG A 78 4.62 -13.79 -1.14
CA ARG A 78 4.94 -15.06 -1.77
C ARG A 78 4.07 -16.20 -1.24
N VAL A 79 3.60 -16.09 0.00
CA VAL A 79 2.74 -17.08 0.68
C VAL A 79 1.29 -16.60 0.74
N ASP A 80 1.08 -15.38 1.22
CA ASP A 80 -0.25 -14.79 1.34
C ASP A 80 -0.23 -13.27 1.22
N SER A 81 -0.84 -12.75 0.18
CA SER A 81 -0.88 -11.31 -0.09
C SER A 81 -1.88 -10.56 0.80
N SER A 82 -2.84 -11.23 1.45
CA SER A 82 -3.74 -10.61 2.43
C SER A 82 -2.98 -10.22 3.72
N VAL A 83 -2.08 -11.09 4.17
CA VAL A 83 -1.17 -10.78 5.29
C VAL A 83 -0.19 -9.69 4.88
N ALA A 84 0.37 -9.78 3.68
CA ALA A 84 1.32 -8.79 3.19
C ALA A 84 0.70 -7.39 3.05
N ILE A 85 -0.56 -7.24 2.58
CA ILE A 85 -1.21 -5.93 2.49
C ILE A 85 -1.51 -5.35 3.86
N THR A 86 -1.80 -6.17 4.87
CA THR A 86 -1.98 -5.70 6.24
C THR A 86 -0.73 -5.00 6.76
N LEU A 87 0.45 -5.62 6.59
CA LEU A 87 1.73 -5.00 6.91
C LEU A 87 2.01 -3.78 6.01
N CYS A 88 1.79 -3.93 4.70
CA CYS A 88 2.12 -2.90 3.71
C CYS A 88 1.33 -1.61 3.97
N ALA A 89 0.00 -1.69 4.09
CA ALA A 89 -0.85 -0.55 4.35
C ALA A 89 -0.60 0.07 5.73
N HIS A 90 -0.37 -0.76 6.75
CA HIS A 90 -0.02 -0.30 8.08
C HIS A 90 1.25 0.54 8.08
N THR A 91 2.34 0.01 7.50
CA THR A 91 3.65 0.66 7.53
C THR A 91 3.70 1.89 6.63
N SER A 92 3.33 1.73 5.33
CA SER A 92 3.53 2.80 4.34
C SER A 92 2.44 3.86 4.33
N LEU A 93 1.20 3.51 4.67
CA LEU A 93 0.06 4.43 4.63
C LEU A 93 -0.39 4.88 6.02
N GLY A 94 -0.46 3.97 7.00
CA GLY A 94 -0.94 4.29 8.33
C GLY A 94 0.11 4.96 9.22
N THR A 95 1.32 4.41 9.27
CA THR A 95 2.39 4.83 10.20
C THR A 95 3.31 5.89 9.59
N GLN A 96 3.67 5.75 8.31
CA GLN A 96 4.59 6.65 7.62
C GLN A 96 4.17 8.13 7.63
N PRO A 97 2.87 8.50 7.46
CA PRO A 97 2.45 9.90 7.57
C PRO A 97 2.77 10.52 8.92
N ILE A 98 2.54 9.79 10.01
CA ILE A 98 2.82 10.26 11.39
C ILE A 98 4.32 10.46 11.56
N TYR A 99 5.14 9.51 11.10
CA TYR A 99 6.59 9.63 11.19
C TYR A 99 7.13 10.83 10.42
N LEU A 100 6.65 11.07 9.19
CA LEU A 100 7.19 12.12 8.32
C LEU A 100 6.68 13.52 8.66
N PHE A 101 5.43 13.65 9.08
CA PHE A 101 4.75 14.94 9.17
C PHE A 101 4.22 15.26 10.58
N GLY A 102 4.20 14.29 11.47
CA GLY A 102 3.74 14.45 12.84
C GLY A 102 4.68 15.30 13.69
N SER A 103 4.12 15.97 14.70
CA SER A 103 4.89 16.57 15.78
C SER A 103 5.59 15.50 16.61
N GLU A 104 6.54 15.91 17.46
CA GLU A 104 7.22 14.96 18.35
C GLU A 104 6.24 14.31 19.35
N GLU A 105 5.23 15.05 19.78
CA GLU A 105 4.16 14.55 20.66
C GLU A 105 3.35 13.47 19.93
N GLN A 106 2.91 13.72 18.69
CA GLN A 106 2.18 12.76 17.87
C GLN A 106 3.02 11.51 17.59
N LYS A 107 4.31 11.66 17.28
CA LYS A 107 5.22 10.51 17.07
C LYS A 107 5.35 9.66 18.34
N ARG A 108 5.56 10.29 19.50
CA ARG A 108 5.72 9.57 20.79
C ARG A 108 4.43 8.92 21.26
N GLU A 109 3.30 9.47 20.91
CA GLU A 109 1.99 8.89 21.21
C GLU A 109 1.70 7.64 20.35
N TRP A 110 1.89 7.75 19.05
CA TRP A 110 1.39 6.74 18.10
C TRP A 110 2.43 5.71 17.69
N LEU A 111 3.67 6.12 17.36
CA LEU A 111 4.63 5.21 16.74
C LEU A 111 4.98 3.99 17.59
N PRO A 112 5.14 4.06 18.92
CA PRO A 112 5.48 2.87 19.69
C PRO A 112 4.43 1.75 19.59
N ARG A 113 3.14 2.10 19.64
CA ARG A 113 2.04 1.13 19.53
C ARG A 113 1.86 0.61 18.11
N LEU A 114 2.11 1.46 17.11
CA LEU A 114 2.07 1.08 15.72
C LEU A 114 3.27 0.19 15.36
N CYS A 115 4.48 0.54 15.76
CA CYS A 115 5.69 -0.24 15.48
C CYS A 115 5.68 -1.62 16.15
N SER A 116 5.08 -1.73 17.34
CA SER A 116 4.93 -3.03 18.05
C SER A 116 3.82 -3.91 17.46
N GLY A 117 2.94 -3.36 16.62
CA GLY A 117 1.75 -4.07 16.13
C GLY A 117 0.64 -4.21 17.16
N GLU A 118 0.75 -3.56 18.33
CA GLU A 118 -0.34 -3.46 19.31
C GLU A 118 -1.55 -2.76 18.70
N GLN A 119 -1.31 -1.77 17.84
CA GLN A 119 -2.32 -1.08 17.08
C GLN A 119 -1.95 -1.01 15.60
N LEU A 120 -2.96 -0.91 14.75
CA LEU A 120 -2.81 -0.69 13.32
C LEU A 120 -3.15 0.75 12.96
N GLY A 121 -2.34 1.31 12.06
CA GLY A 121 -2.62 2.56 11.39
C GLY A 121 -3.30 2.34 10.05
N ALA A 122 -4.17 3.28 9.67
CA ALA A 122 -4.87 3.31 8.40
C ALA A 122 -4.78 4.68 7.73
N PHE A 123 -5.11 4.73 6.42
CA PHE A 123 -5.10 5.97 5.64
C PHE A 123 -6.37 6.11 4.80
N GLY A 124 -7.15 7.13 5.09
CA GLY A 124 -8.41 7.44 4.44
C GLY A 124 -8.25 8.52 3.37
N LEU A 125 -7.90 8.12 2.14
CA LEU A 125 -7.82 9.02 0.98
C LEU A 125 -9.06 8.94 0.12
N THR A 126 -9.33 7.74 -0.41
CA THR A 126 -10.40 7.48 -1.39
C THR A 126 -11.78 7.77 -0.81
N GLU A 127 -12.62 8.43 -1.59
CA GLU A 127 -14.02 8.72 -1.29
C GLU A 127 -14.94 8.08 -2.33
N PRO A 128 -16.27 7.98 -2.06
CA PRO A 128 -17.21 7.41 -3.03
C PRO A 128 -17.10 8.02 -4.42
N GLU A 129 -16.80 9.31 -4.52
CA GLU A 129 -16.76 10.06 -5.78
C GLU A 129 -15.35 10.54 -6.15
N ALA A 130 -14.32 10.23 -5.36
CA ALA A 130 -12.94 10.66 -5.55
C ALA A 130 -11.95 9.50 -5.34
N GLY A 131 -11.69 8.74 -6.39
CA GLY A 131 -10.66 7.67 -6.44
C GLY A 131 -9.38 8.15 -7.10
N SER A 132 -9.23 7.93 -8.41
CA SER A 132 -8.05 8.40 -9.17
C SER A 132 -7.93 9.93 -9.19
N ASP A 133 -9.05 10.66 -9.12
CA ASP A 133 -9.11 12.11 -8.91
C ASP A 133 -9.09 12.45 -7.42
N ALA A 134 -8.02 12.06 -6.72
CA ALA A 134 -7.90 12.19 -5.27
C ALA A 134 -7.87 13.66 -4.77
N GLY A 135 -7.52 14.61 -5.64
CA GLY A 135 -7.62 16.05 -5.36
C GLY A 135 -9.04 16.57 -5.23
N ASN A 136 -10.04 15.79 -5.69
CA ASN A 136 -11.44 16.16 -5.59
C ASN A 136 -12.11 15.70 -4.27
N THR A 137 -11.31 15.51 -3.21
CA THR A 137 -11.84 15.13 -1.89
C THR A 137 -12.96 16.08 -1.44
N ARG A 138 -13.99 15.54 -0.78
CA ARG A 138 -15.19 16.24 -0.31
C ARG A 138 -15.37 16.19 1.20
N THR A 139 -14.73 15.24 1.89
CA THR A 139 -14.66 15.23 3.36
C THR A 139 -14.17 16.60 3.83
N ARG A 140 -14.90 17.22 4.75
CA ARG A 140 -14.61 18.55 5.30
C ARG A 140 -14.19 18.44 6.76
N ALA A 141 -13.28 19.32 7.17
CA ALA A 141 -12.93 19.53 8.56
C ALA A 141 -12.97 21.03 8.85
N ARG A 142 -13.84 21.44 9.75
CA ARG A 142 -14.02 22.84 10.12
C ARG A 142 -13.42 23.06 11.51
N PRO A 143 -12.64 24.15 11.73
CA PRO A 143 -12.18 24.49 13.06
C PRO A 143 -13.35 25.03 13.89
N LEU A 144 -13.49 24.54 15.13
CA LEU A 144 -14.49 25.01 16.10
C LEU A 144 -13.96 24.83 17.52
N ASP A 145 -13.81 25.90 18.26
CA ASP A 145 -13.47 25.92 19.69
C ASP A 145 -12.22 25.10 20.10
N GLY A 146 -11.18 25.07 19.23
CA GLY A 146 -9.95 24.30 19.46
C GLY A 146 -10.03 22.84 19.00
N GLU A 147 -11.05 22.49 18.22
CA GLU A 147 -11.25 21.18 17.63
C GLU A 147 -11.45 21.27 16.12
N TRP A 148 -11.26 20.16 15.44
CA TRP A 148 -11.74 19.92 14.08
C TRP A 148 -13.05 19.16 14.12
N VAL A 149 -14.08 19.69 13.49
CA VAL A 149 -15.37 19.01 13.27
C VAL A 149 -15.36 18.42 11.86
N ILE A 150 -15.42 17.12 11.79
CA ILE A 150 -15.23 16.36 10.54
C ILE A 150 -16.57 15.77 10.06
N ASP A 151 -16.91 16.04 8.79
CA ASP A 151 -18.06 15.48 8.09
C ASP A 151 -17.62 14.91 6.73
N GLY A 152 -18.03 13.68 6.43
CA GLY A 152 -17.70 13.04 5.15
C GLY A 152 -17.64 11.53 5.20
N ALA A 153 -17.05 10.94 4.15
CA ALA A 153 -16.93 9.50 4.04
C ALA A 153 -15.65 9.09 3.30
N LYS A 154 -15.11 7.93 3.65
CA LYS A 154 -13.98 7.31 2.96
C LYS A 154 -14.33 5.89 2.52
N GLN A 155 -13.69 5.41 1.45
CA GLN A 155 -13.97 4.12 0.84
C GLN A 155 -12.71 3.27 0.70
N PHE A 156 -12.88 1.95 0.85
CA PHE A 156 -11.83 0.95 0.64
C PHE A 156 -10.64 1.09 1.60
N ILE A 157 -10.90 1.43 2.86
CA ILE A 157 -9.83 1.69 3.83
C ILE A 157 -9.40 0.39 4.50
N THR A 158 -8.13 0.04 4.30
CA THR A 158 -7.50 -1.15 4.90
C THR A 158 -7.12 -0.88 6.35
N ASN A 159 -7.24 -1.90 7.21
CA ASN A 159 -6.86 -1.89 8.64
C ASN A 159 -7.68 -0.93 9.51
N ALA A 160 -8.82 -0.44 9.07
CA ALA A 160 -9.54 0.60 9.79
C ALA A 160 -10.62 0.09 10.75
N GLY A 161 -11.01 -1.20 10.67
CA GLY A 161 -12.13 -1.72 11.45
C GLY A 161 -11.84 -3.03 12.17
N THR A 162 -10.57 -3.33 12.43
CA THR A 162 -10.16 -4.48 13.26
C THR A 162 -10.21 -4.12 14.74
N GLU A 163 -10.18 -5.11 15.63
CA GLU A 163 -10.12 -4.91 17.09
C GLU A 163 -8.85 -4.16 17.54
N ILE A 164 -7.80 -4.19 16.71
CA ILE A 164 -6.53 -3.53 16.97
C ILE A 164 -6.31 -2.28 16.10
N SER A 165 -7.34 -1.79 15.41
CA SER A 165 -7.24 -0.51 14.69
C SER A 165 -7.09 0.64 15.68
N GLY A 166 -6.04 1.45 15.56
CA GLY A 166 -5.74 2.52 16.52
C GLY A 166 -6.08 3.90 15.99
N VAL A 167 -5.66 4.21 14.78
CA VAL A 167 -5.80 5.55 14.20
C VAL A 167 -5.95 5.50 12.68
N VAL A 168 -6.77 6.37 12.13
CA VAL A 168 -6.82 6.65 10.70
C VAL A 168 -6.35 8.08 10.41
N CYS A 169 -5.39 8.22 9.50
CA CYS A 169 -5.03 9.51 8.91
C CYS A 169 -5.95 9.78 7.73
N ILE A 170 -6.75 10.84 7.75
CA ILE A 170 -7.67 11.18 6.66
C ILE A 170 -7.27 12.46 5.96
N THR A 171 -7.53 12.55 4.66
CA THR A 171 -7.51 13.81 3.92
C THR A 171 -8.86 14.53 4.08
N ALA A 172 -8.85 15.83 4.37
CA ALA A 172 -10.06 16.64 4.45
C ALA A 172 -9.82 18.05 3.89
N VAL A 173 -10.88 18.67 3.36
CA VAL A 173 -10.89 20.07 2.97
C VAL A 173 -11.00 20.91 4.25
N THR A 174 -10.03 21.81 4.47
CA THR A 174 -9.94 22.67 5.66
C THR A 174 -10.13 24.15 5.35
N SER A 175 -10.47 24.52 4.11
CA SER A 175 -10.77 25.92 3.74
C SER A 175 -12.08 26.41 4.35
N ASP A 176 -12.10 27.64 4.79
CA ASP A 176 -13.23 28.28 5.49
C ASP A 176 -14.39 28.69 4.58
N SER A 177 -14.29 28.54 3.25
CA SER A 177 -15.29 29.07 2.32
C SER A 177 -16.27 27.99 1.83
N ASP A 178 -17.56 28.28 1.99
CA ASP A 178 -18.67 27.68 1.23
C ASP A 178 -18.69 28.14 -0.26
N GLU A 179 -17.65 28.85 -0.71
CA GLU A 179 -17.51 29.39 -2.06
C GLU A 179 -16.89 28.36 -3.03
N ALA A 180 -17.58 27.29 -3.30
CA ALA A 180 -17.29 26.42 -4.43
C ALA A 180 -18.55 26.22 -5.29
N GLY A 181 -19.22 27.31 -5.63
CA GLY A 181 -20.39 27.33 -6.52
C GLY A 181 -20.62 28.73 -7.04
N GLY A 182 -19.97 29.12 -8.14
CA GLY A 182 -20.31 30.36 -8.81
C GLY A 182 -19.21 31.00 -9.65
N GLU A 183 -19.45 31.00 -10.94
CA GLU A 183 -19.00 31.96 -11.95
C GLU A 183 -17.57 31.93 -12.49
N SER A 184 -17.49 31.52 -13.73
CA SER A 184 -16.48 31.89 -14.72
C SER A 184 -16.45 33.42 -14.91
N GLY A 185 -15.43 34.12 -14.38
CA GLY A 185 -15.15 35.53 -14.60
C GLY A 185 -13.83 35.69 -15.35
N GLU A 186 -13.91 36.27 -16.53
CA GLU A 186 -12.79 36.64 -17.40
C GLU A 186 -11.92 37.77 -16.83
N GLY A 187 -10.62 37.66 -17.05
CA GLY A 187 -9.77 38.80 -17.35
C GLY A 187 -9.00 39.46 -16.19
N GLY A 188 -7.68 39.36 -16.23
CA GLY A 188 -6.79 40.25 -15.47
C GLY A 188 -5.30 39.84 -15.57
N ALA A 189 -4.61 40.35 -16.61
CA ALA A 189 -3.16 40.24 -16.74
C ALA A 189 -2.44 41.13 -15.70
N GLY A 190 -1.58 40.58 -14.87
CA GLY A 190 -0.74 41.30 -13.92
C GLY A 190 0.56 40.59 -13.58
N GLY A 191 1.64 41.09 -14.08
CA GLY A 191 3.07 41.03 -13.78
C GLY A 191 3.66 40.00 -12.81
N ARG A 192 4.43 39.06 -13.34
CA ARG A 192 5.34 38.18 -12.58
C ARG A 192 6.62 38.90 -12.23
N LYS A 193 6.95 39.05 -10.95
CA LYS A 193 8.30 39.28 -10.47
C LYS A 193 9.03 37.94 -10.29
N ALA A 194 10.20 37.83 -10.91
CA ALA A 194 11.09 36.69 -10.79
C ALA A 194 11.85 36.73 -9.45
N GLY A 195 11.99 35.58 -8.82
CA GLY A 195 12.98 35.35 -7.77
C GLY A 195 12.42 34.55 -6.60
N GLU A 196 12.63 33.23 -6.67
CA GLU A 196 13.02 32.36 -5.55
C GLU A 196 12.94 30.90 -6.01
N ALA A 197 14.01 30.13 -5.74
CA ALA A 197 14.13 28.74 -6.18
C ALA A 197 13.12 27.88 -5.40
N THR A 198 12.01 27.58 -6.05
CA THR A 198 10.97 26.69 -5.49
C THR A 198 11.32 25.24 -5.73
N ALA A 199 11.19 24.42 -4.69
CA ALA A 199 11.21 22.97 -4.76
C ALA A 199 10.38 22.48 -5.96
N ARG A 200 10.95 21.58 -6.76
CA ARG A 200 10.34 21.06 -7.98
C ARG A 200 8.97 20.45 -7.67
N ALA A 201 7.95 20.89 -8.40
CA ALA A 201 6.58 20.40 -8.27
C ALA A 201 6.51 18.88 -8.48
N HIS A 202 5.76 18.20 -7.63
CA HIS A 202 5.52 16.75 -7.70
C HIS A 202 4.85 16.38 -9.04
N PRO A 203 5.34 15.37 -9.79
CA PRO A 203 4.82 15.05 -11.13
C PRO A 203 3.37 14.49 -11.15
N GLY A 204 2.72 14.35 -10.00
CA GLY A 204 1.33 13.90 -9.88
C GLY A 204 0.26 15.00 -9.80
N ALA A 205 0.65 16.26 -9.62
CA ALA A 205 -0.30 17.38 -9.48
C ALA A 205 -0.78 17.88 -10.86
N GLY A 206 -1.86 17.29 -11.38
CA GLY A 206 -2.73 17.98 -12.33
C GLY A 206 -3.47 19.11 -11.60
N ASN A 207 -4.15 20.00 -12.32
CA ASN A 207 -4.99 21.09 -11.76
C ASN A 207 -6.16 20.63 -10.86
N ALA A 208 -6.24 19.36 -10.50
CA ALA A 208 -7.16 18.80 -9.54
C ALA A 208 -6.85 19.37 -8.14
N GLY A 209 -7.76 20.12 -7.56
CA GLY A 209 -7.58 20.78 -6.27
C GLY A 209 -7.13 22.24 -6.34
N ALA A 210 -7.05 22.86 -7.52
CA ALA A 210 -6.80 24.30 -7.63
C ALA A 210 -7.90 25.07 -6.88
N GLY A 211 -7.56 25.60 -5.69
CA GLY A 211 -8.45 26.37 -4.82
C GLY A 211 -8.93 25.65 -3.56
N LYS A 212 -8.73 24.32 -3.40
CA LYS A 212 -9.05 23.61 -2.17
C LYS A 212 -7.84 23.54 -1.23
N GLU A 213 -8.00 23.94 0.00
CA GLU A 213 -7.04 23.71 1.06
C GLU A 213 -7.29 22.32 1.64
N ILE A 214 -6.40 21.38 1.39
CA ILE A 214 -6.50 19.99 1.86
C ILE A 214 -5.47 19.77 2.96
N SER A 215 -5.90 19.22 4.08
CA SER A 215 -5.05 18.82 5.20
C SER A 215 -5.21 17.33 5.53
N ASN A 216 -4.25 16.79 6.26
CA ASN A 216 -4.34 15.45 6.85
C ASN A 216 -4.64 15.58 8.34
N ILE A 217 -5.56 14.78 8.84
CA ILE A 217 -6.00 14.81 10.24
C ILE A 217 -5.99 13.37 10.79
N LEU A 218 -5.47 13.20 11.99
CA LEU A 218 -5.48 11.93 12.72
C LEU A 218 -6.82 11.78 13.45
N VAL A 219 -7.52 10.69 13.18
CA VAL A 219 -8.76 10.35 13.89
C VAL A 219 -8.53 9.04 14.64
N PRO A 220 -8.46 9.08 15.99
CA PRO A 220 -8.36 7.88 16.81
C PRO A 220 -9.57 6.97 16.64
N ASN A 221 -9.36 5.67 16.71
CA ASN A 221 -10.48 4.72 16.72
C ASN A 221 -11.34 4.91 17.98
N GLY A 222 -12.66 4.84 17.82
CA GLY A 222 -13.62 5.09 18.91
C GLY A 222 -13.97 6.56 19.14
N THR A 223 -13.46 7.50 18.34
CA THR A 223 -13.90 8.91 18.38
C THR A 223 -15.41 8.99 18.07
N PRO A 224 -16.22 9.69 18.90
CA PRO A 224 -17.63 9.89 18.61
C PRO A 224 -17.86 10.52 17.23
N GLY A 225 -18.83 10.01 16.48
CA GLY A 225 -19.11 10.45 15.12
C GLY A 225 -18.21 9.82 14.04
N TYR A 226 -17.20 9.03 14.43
CA TYR A 226 -16.43 8.19 13.50
C TYR A 226 -16.95 6.74 13.54
N GLU A 227 -17.44 6.25 12.41
CA GLU A 227 -17.99 4.91 12.28
C GLU A 227 -17.26 4.13 11.15
N GLN A 228 -16.94 2.87 11.43
CA GLN A 228 -16.48 1.89 10.45
C GLN A 228 -17.67 1.05 10.00
N GLY A 229 -17.92 1.04 8.69
CA GLY A 229 -18.97 0.18 8.11
C GLY A 229 -18.54 -1.29 8.05
N GLU A 230 -19.45 -2.12 7.58
CA GLU A 230 -19.18 -3.55 7.39
C GLU A 230 -18.06 -3.80 6.39
N PRO A 231 -17.25 -4.86 6.59
CA PRO A 231 -16.17 -5.20 5.67
C PRO A 231 -16.72 -5.56 4.29
N TYR A 232 -16.06 -5.11 3.24
CA TYR A 232 -16.46 -5.43 1.87
C TYR A 232 -16.33 -6.93 1.57
N ARG A 233 -17.26 -7.45 0.79
CA ARG A 233 -17.11 -8.75 0.13
C ARG A 233 -16.23 -8.57 -1.10
N LYS A 234 -15.00 -9.05 -1.03
CA LYS A 234 -13.97 -8.84 -2.05
C LYS A 234 -13.77 -10.08 -2.92
N MET A 235 -13.19 -9.87 -4.11
CA MET A 235 -12.71 -10.95 -4.98
C MET A 235 -11.54 -11.69 -4.35
N GLY A 236 -10.61 -10.96 -3.76
CA GLY A 236 -9.39 -11.42 -3.13
C GLY A 236 -9.05 -10.62 -1.88
N TRP A 237 -7.87 -10.87 -1.29
CA TRP A 237 -7.45 -10.30 -0.02
C TRP A 237 -8.50 -10.53 1.09
N ASN A 238 -9.07 -11.73 1.11
CA ASN A 238 -10.19 -12.02 2.01
C ASN A 238 -9.79 -11.97 3.48
N ALA A 239 -8.53 -12.26 3.82
CA ALA A 239 -8.00 -12.17 5.18
C ALA A 239 -7.52 -10.76 5.58
N SER A 240 -7.69 -9.75 4.70
CA SER A 240 -7.40 -8.35 5.01
C SER A 240 -8.69 -7.59 5.29
N ASP A 241 -8.69 -6.74 6.31
CA ASP A 241 -9.80 -5.82 6.58
C ASP A 241 -9.82 -4.68 5.57
N THR A 242 -10.99 -4.39 5.02
CA THR A 242 -11.21 -3.25 4.09
C THR A 242 -12.64 -2.77 4.25
N ARG A 243 -12.82 -1.49 4.65
CA ARG A 243 -14.13 -0.95 5.01
C ARG A 243 -14.40 0.43 4.42
N PRO A 244 -15.69 0.84 4.34
CA PRO A 244 -16.05 2.25 4.25
C PRO A 244 -15.96 2.88 5.64
N LEU A 245 -15.66 4.17 5.69
CA LEU A 245 -15.68 4.99 6.91
C LEU A 245 -16.64 6.13 6.73
N SER A 246 -17.35 6.51 7.79
CA SER A 246 -18.20 7.70 7.85
C SER A 246 -17.82 8.59 9.03
N PHE A 247 -17.95 9.88 8.80
CA PHE A 247 -17.70 10.91 9.80
C PHE A 247 -18.92 11.84 9.82
N THR A 248 -19.56 11.96 10.96
CA THR A 248 -20.73 12.81 11.18
C THR A 248 -20.56 13.55 12.48
N ASP A 249 -20.39 14.86 12.40
CA ASP A 249 -20.12 15.69 13.57
C ASP A 249 -19.00 15.08 14.46
N CYS A 250 -17.92 14.62 13.77
CA CYS A 250 -16.81 13.92 14.42
C CYS A 250 -15.78 14.93 14.91
N HIS A 251 -15.66 15.06 16.22
CA HIS A 251 -14.78 16.04 16.89
C HIS A 251 -13.44 15.42 17.24
N VAL A 252 -12.35 16.06 16.80
CA VAL A 252 -10.99 15.74 17.22
C VAL A 252 -10.24 17.01 17.61
N PRO A 253 -9.30 16.96 18.57
CA PRO A 253 -8.50 18.10 18.98
C PRO A 253 -7.76 18.77 17.80
N GLU A 254 -7.51 20.09 17.88
CA GLU A 254 -6.81 20.84 16.82
C GLU A 254 -5.40 20.26 16.57
N GLU A 255 -4.74 19.78 17.61
CA GLU A 255 -3.42 19.13 17.56
C GLU A 255 -3.39 17.81 16.77
N ASN A 256 -4.54 17.24 16.39
CA ASN A 256 -4.60 16.08 15.50
C ASN A 256 -4.34 16.43 14.02
N LEU A 257 -4.18 17.72 13.70
CA LEU A 257 -3.70 18.14 12.39
C LEU A 257 -2.28 17.61 12.15
N LEU A 258 -2.07 16.94 11.02
CA LEU A 258 -0.79 16.35 10.68
C LEU A 258 0.05 17.31 9.84
N GLY A 259 1.03 17.93 10.47
CA GLY A 259 1.87 18.96 9.84
C GLY A 259 1.11 20.27 9.56
N PRO A 260 1.62 21.16 8.69
CA PRO A 260 0.97 22.45 8.43
C PRO A 260 -0.36 22.29 7.68
N ARG A 261 -1.36 23.10 8.05
CA ARG A 261 -2.65 23.23 7.37
C ARG A 261 -2.44 23.51 5.88
N GLY A 262 -3.23 22.88 5.01
CA GLY A 262 -3.19 23.04 3.56
C GLY A 262 -2.06 22.28 2.86
N GLN A 263 -1.23 21.49 3.55
CA GLN A 263 -0.17 20.70 2.95
C GLN A 263 -0.57 19.24 2.68
N GLY A 264 -1.77 18.83 3.07
CA GLY A 264 -2.23 17.44 2.98
C GLY A 264 -2.14 16.85 1.57
N PHE A 265 -2.41 17.64 0.52
CA PHE A 265 -2.30 17.18 -0.86
C PHE A 265 -0.87 16.76 -1.23
N LYS A 266 0.13 17.56 -0.86
CA LYS A 266 1.55 17.23 -1.12
C LYS A 266 2.02 16.04 -0.26
N GLN A 267 1.55 16.00 0.98
CA GLN A 267 1.88 14.92 1.91
C GLN A 267 1.37 13.58 1.37
N PHE A 268 0.10 13.47 0.95
CA PHE A 268 -0.41 12.20 0.47
C PHE A 268 0.23 11.75 -0.85
N LEU A 269 0.58 12.67 -1.76
CA LEU A 269 1.30 12.31 -2.98
C LEU A 269 2.65 11.66 -2.65
N HIS A 270 3.37 12.22 -1.67
CA HIS A 270 4.64 11.64 -1.21
C HIS A 270 4.44 10.28 -0.54
N ILE A 271 3.40 10.13 0.28
CA ILE A 271 3.05 8.85 0.92
C ILE A 271 2.70 7.79 -0.13
N LEU A 272 1.94 8.14 -1.18
CA LEU A 272 1.63 7.21 -2.26
C LEU A 272 2.88 6.75 -3.03
N ASP A 273 3.89 7.63 -3.22
CA ASP A 273 5.15 7.21 -3.85
C ASP A 273 5.87 6.15 -3.01
N ILE A 274 5.86 6.30 -1.67
CA ILE A 274 6.42 5.31 -0.75
C ILE A 274 5.60 4.02 -0.78
N GLY A 275 4.27 4.10 -0.72
CA GLY A 275 3.37 2.95 -0.77
C GLY A 275 3.54 2.10 -2.03
N ARG A 276 3.81 2.75 -3.17
CA ARG A 276 4.08 2.05 -4.45
C ARG A 276 5.25 1.08 -4.36
N ILE A 277 6.29 1.37 -3.58
CA ILE A 277 7.42 0.44 -3.35
C ILE A 277 6.92 -0.84 -2.68
N GLY A 278 6.13 -0.71 -1.60
CA GLY A 278 5.56 -1.85 -0.88
C GLY A 278 4.62 -2.68 -1.75
N VAL A 279 3.68 -2.03 -2.46
CA VAL A 279 2.76 -2.73 -3.38
C VAL A 279 3.50 -3.39 -4.54
N ALA A 280 4.57 -2.76 -5.04
CA ALA A 280 5.40 -3.37 -6.07
C ALA A 280 6.16 -4.60 -5.55
N ALA A 281 6.68 -4.56 -4.33
CA ALA A 281 7.29 -5.72 -3.67
C ALA A 281 6.28 -6.87 -3.49
N MET A 282 5.05 -6.53 -3.07
CA MET A 282 3.94 -7.50 -2.98
C MET A 282 3.64 -8.15 -4.33
N GLY A 283 3.65 -7.37 -5.42
CA GLY A 283 3.46 -7.90 -6.77
C GLY A 283 4.54 -8.89 -7.20
N VAL A 284 5.81 -8.64 -6.80
CA VAL A 284 6.92 -9.59 -7.00
C VAL A 284 6.71 -10.85 -6.17
N GLY A 285 6.36 -10.70 -4.89
CA GLY A 285 6.14 -11.82 -3.98
C GLY A 285 5.03 -12.75 -4.46
N LEU A 286 3.86 -12.20 -4.80
CA LEU A 286 2.75 -12.98 -5.34
C LEU A 286 3.12 -13.69 -6.65
N ALA A 287 3.81 -13.01 -7.57
CA ALA A 287 4.28 -13.62 -8.81
C ALA A 287 5.27 -14.77 -8.54
N GLN A 288 6.16 -14.60 -7.55
CA GLN A 288 7.11 -15.64 -7.13
C GLN A 288 6.38 -16.85 -6.51
N GLY A 289 5.42 -16.62 -5.62
CA GLY A 289 4.61 -17.70 -5.04
C GLY A 289 3.85 -18.48 -6.11
N ALA A 290 3.26 -17.80 -7.08
CA ALA A 290 2.60 -18.42 -8.21
C ALA A 290 3.57 -19.28 -9.06
N LEU A 291 4.80 -18.80 -9.30
CA LEU A 291 5.84 -19.57 -9.99
C LEU A 291 6.27 -20.80 -9.17
N ASP A 292 6.46 -20.66 -7.86
CA ASP A 292 6.91 -21.74 -6.99
C ASP A 292 5.89 -22.90 -6.97
N GLU A 293 4.61 -22.57 -6.80
CA GLU A 293 3.53 -23.56 -6.82
C GLU A 293 3.37 -24.22 -8.22
N ALA A 294 3.46 -23.40 -9.28
CA ALA A 294 3.41 -23.92 -10.65
C ALA A 294 4.57 -24.89 -10.95
N LEU A 295 5.79 -24.54 -10.50
CA LEU A 295 6.98 -25.37 -10.68
C LEU A 295 6.89 -26.68 -9.88
N LYS A 296 6.44 -26.61 -8.63
CA LYS A 296 6.21 -27.77 -7.77
C LYS A 296 5.21 -28.71 -8.42
N TYR A 297 4.04 -28.23 -8.77
CA TYR A 297 3.00 -29.01 -9.43
C TYR A 297 3.48 -29.61 -10.76
N ALA A 298 4.17 -28.84 -11.59
CA ALA A 298 4.69 -29.31 -12.87
C ALA A 298 5.69 -30.45 -12.74
N LYS A 299 6.46 -30.53 -11.66
CA LYS A 299 7.40 -31.65 -11.38
C LYS A 299 6.68 -32.91 -10.92
N GLU A 300 5.58 -32.76 -10.18
CA GLU A 300 4.82 -33.87 -9.58
C GLU A 300 3.78 -34.43 -10.55
N ARG A 301 3.01 -33.56 -11.21
CA ARG A 301 1.93 -33.95 -12.14
C ARG A 301 2.47 -34.67 -13.35
N ARG A 302 1.93 -35.86 -13.64
CA ARG A 302 2.28 -36.66 -14.81
C ARG A 302 1.14 -36.68 -15.83
N ALA A 303 1.49 -36.53 -17.09
CA ALA A 303 0.61 -36.71 -18.26
C ALA A 303 1.42 -37.28 -19.41
N PHE A 304 0.80 -38.10 -20.26
CA PHE A 304 1.46 -38.74 -21.39
C PHE A 304 2.77 -39.46 -21.01
N GLY A 305 2.78 -40.14 -19.87
CA GLY A 305 3.89 -40.98 -19.39
C GLY A 305 5.04 -40.25 -18.69
N LYS A 306 5.04 -38.90 -18.57
CA LYS A 306 6.13 -38.12 -17.98
C LYS A 306 5.61 -36.94 -17.13
N PRO A 307 6.43 -36.34 -16.23
CA PRO A 307 6.08 -35.11 -15.57
C PRO A 307 5.78 -33.99 -16.58
N ILE A 308 4.78 -33.12 -16.28
CA ILE A 308 4.42 -32.07 -17.23
C ILE A 308 5.51 -31.01 -17.38
N SER A 309 6.43 -30.88 -16.43
CA SER A 309 7.65 -30.07 -16.54
C SER A 309 8.59 -30.47 -17.69
N LYS A 310 8.37 -31.64 -18.32
CA LYS A 310 9.15 -32.11 -19.45
C LYS A 310 8.54 -31.73 -20.83
N PHE A 311 7.46 -30.95 -20.83
CA PHE A 311 6.88 -30.42 -22.08
C PHE A 311 7.37 -29.00 -22.32
N GLN A 312 7.80 -28.68 -23.54
CA GLN A 312 8.35 -27.36 -23.90
C GLN A 312 7.37 -26.21 -23.63
N ALA A 313 6.06 -26.41 -23.83
CA ALA A 313 5.05 -25.42 -23.56
C ALA A 313 5.01 -25.02 -22.07
N ILE A 314 5.22 -25.98 -21.15
CA ILE A 314 5.29 -25.69 -19.69
C ILE A 314 6.64 -25.07 -19.36
N GLN A 315 7.74 -25.55 -19.93
CA GLN A 315 9.08 -24.99 -19.72
C GLN A 315 9.15 -23.52 -20.15
N GLY A 316 8.55 -23.19 -21.31
CA GLY A 316 8.48 -21.79 -21.78
C GLY A 316 7.75 -20.87 -20.79
N LYS A 317 6.56 -21.28 -20.31
CA LYS A 317 5.81 -20.51 -19.31
C LYS A 317 6.63 -20.26 -18.01
N LEU A 318 7.24 -21.31 -17.45
CA LEU A 318 8.06 -21.20 -16.23
C LEU A 318 9.30 -20.32 -16.45
N ALA A 319 9.94 -20.40 -17.62
CA ALA A 319 11.11 -19.58 -17.95
C ALA A 319 10.72 -18.10 -18.10
N ASP A 320 9.61 -17.79 -18.76
CA ASP A 320 9.10 -16.43 -18.91
C ASP A 320 8.75 -15.83 -17.55
N MET A 321 8.00 -16.57 -16.71
CA MET A 321 7.66 -16.14 -15.36
C MET A 321 8.93 -15.80 -14.55
N SER A 322 9.90 -16.72 -14.53
CA SER A 322 11.16 -16.54 -13.79
C SER A 322 11.95 -15.31 -14.25
N THR A 323 12.08 -15.12 -15.56
CA THR A 323 12.83 -14.00 -16.16
C THR A 323 12.18 -12.66 -15.84
N GLU A 324 10.87 -12.57 -15.99
CA GLU A 324 10.11 -11.35 -15.73
C GLU A 324 10.07 -10.97 -14.24
N ILE A 325 10.00 -11.96 -13.34
CA ILE A 325 10.08 -11.74 -11.89
C ILE A 325 11.45 -11.20 -11.51
N ALA A 326 12.53 -11.77 -12.02
CA ALA A 326 13.88 -11.30 -11.75
C ALA A 326 14.07 -9.84 -12.19
N ALA A 327 13.61 -9.48 -13.38
CA ALA A 327 13.68 -8.11 -13.89
C ALA A 327 12.82 -7.14 -13.07
N ALA A 328 11.61 -7.54 -12.67
CA ALA A 328 10.70 -6.73 -11.89
C ALA A 328 11.23 -6.47 -10.46
N ARG A 329 11.84 -7.48 -9.82
CA ARG A 329 12.48 -7.37 -8.50
C ARG A 329 13.57 -6.31 -8.50
N LEU A 330 14.40 -6.24 -9.54
CA LEU A 330 15.43 -5.22 -9.67
C LEU A 330 14.86 -3.79 -9.72
N LEU A 331 13.69 -3.59 -10.32
CA LEU A 331 13.00 -2.29 -10.31
C LEU A 331 12.54 -1.90 -8.91
N VAL A 332 12.02 -2.85 -8.15
CA VAL A 332 11.60 -2.62 -6.75
C VAL A 332 12.80 -2.25 -5.88
N HIS A 333 13.87 -3.05 -5.95
CA HIS A 333 15.10 -2.77 -5.21
C HIS A 333 15.67 -1.39 -5.58
N LYS A 334 15.68 -1.04 -6.87
CA LYS A 334 16.13 0.27 -7.32
C LYS A 334 15.30 1.40 -6.70
N ALA A 335 13.96 1.28 -6.67
CA ALA A 335 13.09 2.29 -6.10
C ALA A 335 13.33 2.47 -4.60
N ALA A 336 13.48 1.36 -3.85
CA ALA A 336 13.80 1.36 -2.44
C ALA A 336 15.14 2.06 -2.15
N LEU A 337 16.20 1.67 -2.86
CA LEU A 337 17.54 2.25 -2.72
C LEU A 337 17.60 3.73 -3.14
N GLU A 338 16.82 4.16 -4.12
CA GLU A 338 16.72 5.58 -4.50
C GLU A 338 16.08 6.39 -3.37
N LYS A 339 15.01 5.86 -2.74
CA LYS A 339 14.37 6.49 -1.58
C LYS A 339 15.35 6.59 -0.40
N ASP A 340 16.03 5.51 -0.04
CA ASP A 340 16.97 5.48 1.09
C ASP A 340 18.18 6.40 0.89
N ALA A 341 18.58 6.59 -0.37
CA ALA A 341 19.61 7.55 -0.75
C ALA A 341 19.12 9.01 -0.83
N GLY A 342 17.86 9.30 -0.47
CA GLY A 342 17.28 10.65 -0.56
C GLY A 342 17.15 11.18 -1.99
N ARG A 343 17.16 10.30 -3.00
CA ARG A 343 16.98 10.66 -4.41
C ARG A 343 15.49 10.69 -4.79
N ASN A 344 15.18 11.34 -5.91
CA ASN A 344 13.84 11.26 -6.47
C ASN A 344 13.57 9.85 -7.00
N PHE A 345 12.60 9.16 -6.41
CA PHE A 345 12.21 7.78 -6.73
C PHE A 345 10.81 7.66 -7.34
N THR A 346 10.07 8.77 -7.49
CA THR A 346 8.68 8.79 -8.00
C THR A 346 8.53 8.01 -9.32
N LEU A 347 9.43 8.28 -10.29
CA LEU A 347 9.39 7.60 -11.59
C LEU A 347 9.64 6.09 -11.44
N THR A 348 10.69 5.72 -10.70
CA THR A 348 11.07 4.31 -10.53
C THR A 348 10.00 3.54 -9.73
N ALA A 349 9.41 4.13 -8.69
CA ALA A 349 8.32 3.54 -7.92
C ALA A 349 7.06 3.31 -8.79
N ALA A 350 6.68 4.29 -9.62
CA ALA A 350 5.57 4.13 -10.55
C ALA A 350 5.83 3.04 -11.61
N GLN A 351 7.05 2.98 -12.17
CA GLN A 351 7.47 1.92 -13.10
C GLN A 351 7.45 0.53 -12.44
N ALA A 352 7.96 0.42 -11.21
CA ALA A 352 7.96 -0.82 -10.44
C ALA A 352 6.52 -1.30 -10.20
N LYS A 353 5.63 -0.42 -9.68
CA LYS A 353 4.23 -0.76 -9.39
C LYS A 353 3.46 -1.18 -10.65
N LEU A 354 3.59 -0.45 -11.73
CA LEU A 354 2.96 -0.78 -13.01
C LEU A 354 3.43 -2.14 -13.55
N LYS A 355 4.73 -2.39 -13.52
CA LYS A 355 5.34 -3.63 -14.00
C LYS A 355 4.90 -4.82 -13.15
N THR A 356 5.01 -4.71 -11.83
CA THR A 356 4.78 -5.83 -10.90
C THR A 356 3.30 -6.16 -10.75
N GLY A 357 2.40 -5.18 -10.77
CA GLY A 357 0.95 -5.42 -10.74
C GLY A 357 0.47 -6.25 -11.94
N ARG A 358 0.91 -5.89 -13.15
CA ARG A 358 0.62 -6.65 -14.37
C ARG A 358 1.26 -8.02 -14.37
N LEU A 359 2.49 -8.11 -13.87
CA LEU A 359 3.22 -9.37 -13.79
C LEU A 359 2.56 -10.35 -12.83
N ALA A 360 2.11 -9.87 -11.66
CA ALA A 360 1.41 -10.69 -10.67
C ALA A 360 0.16 -11.35 -11.27
N VAL A 361 -0.66 -10.58 -11.99
CA VAL A 361 -1.85 -11.11 -12.69
C VAL A 361 -1.46 -12.18 -13.71
N ARG A 362 -0.46 -11.90 -14.55
CA ARG A 362 0.00 -12.85 -15.58
C ARG A 362 0.57 -14.13 -14.96
N CYS A 363 1.42 -14.01 -13.92
CA CYS A 363 2.01 -15.19 -13.28
C CYS A 363 0.95 -16.04 -12.57
N ALA A 364 -0.02 -15.42 -11.91
CA ALA A 364 -1.12 -16.13 -11.26
C ALA A 364 -2.01 -16.86 -12.30
N GLU A 365 -2.32 -16.21 -13.43
CA GLU A 365 -3.06 -16.83 -14.54
C GLU A 365 -2.31 -18.04 -15.11
N GLU A 366 -1.00 -17.91 -15.36
CA GLU A 366 -0.18 -19.01 -15.88
C GLU A 366 -0.05 -20.16 -14.86
N ALA A 367 0.00 -19.84 -13.56
CA ALA A 367 0.02 -20.86 -12.51
C ALA A 367 -1.28 -21.67 -12.49
N VAL A 368 -2.44 -21.00 -12.54
CA VAL A 368 -3.75 -21.66 -12.66
C VAL A 368 -3.80 -22.53 -13.94
N GLN A 369 -3.33 -22.01 -15.07
CA GLN A 369 -3.31 -22.73 -16.34
C GLN A 369 -2.42 -23.97 -16.30
N ILE A 370 -1.25 -23.91 -15.63
CA ILE A 370 -0.34 -25.05 -15.45
C ILE A 370 -0.98 -26.14 -14.57
N HIS A 371 -1.75 -25.75 -13.55
CA HIS A 371 -2.50 -26.69 -12.70
C HIS A 371 -3.71 -27.32 -13.43
N GLY A 372 -4.22 -26.66 -14.49
CA GLY A 372 -5.41 -27.10 -15.20
C GLY A 372 -6.64 -27.11 -14.29
N GLY A 373 -7.45 -28.15 -14.29
CA GLY A 373 -8.65 -28.23 -13.45
C GLY A 373 -8.39 -28.07 -11.97
N TYR A 374 -7.24 -28.50 -11.47
CA TYR A 374 -6.84 -28.30 -10.07
C TYR A 374 -6.52 -26.85 -9.72
N GLY A 375 -6.14 -26.02 -10.68
CA GLY A 375 -5.93 -24.59 -10.44
C GLY A 375 -7.23 -23.79 -10.30
N PHE A 376 -8.38 -24.42 -10.64
CA PHE A 376 -9.70 -23.78 -10.57
C PHE A 376 -10.42 -24.02 -9.24
N ILE A 377 -9.89 -24.88 -8.37
CA ILE A 377 -10.48 -25.21 -7.08
C ILE A 377 -9.72 -24.53 -5.94
N GLU A 378 -10.42 -24.20 -4.86
CA GLU A 378 -9.90 -23.33 -3.78
C GLU A 378 -8.87 -24.01 -2.89
N GLU A 379 -8.77 -25.34 -2.91
CA GLU A 379 -7.80 -26.14 -2.15
C GLU A 379 -6.35 -25.98 -2.68
N TYR A 380 -6.18 -25.35 -3.85
CA TYR A 380 -4.86 -25.05 -4.39
C TYR A 380 -4.55 -23.55 -4.29
N PRO A 381 -3.39 -23.14 -3.72
CA PRO A 381 -3.05 -21.76 -3.47
C PRO A 381 -3.12 -20.83 -4.70
N VAL A 382 -2.91 -21.40 -5.89
CA VAL A 382 -2.92 -20.63 -7.15
C VAL A 382 -4.28 -20.01 -7.46
N CYS A 383 -5.40 -20.59 -6.98
CA CYS A 383 -6.72 -20.01 -7.08
C CYS A 383 -6.80 -18.70 -6.26
N ARG A 384 -6.28 -18.69 -5.01
CA ARG A 384 -6.20 -17.51 -4.16
C ARG A 384 -5.29 -16.46 -4.78
N PHE A 385 -4.10 -16.83 -5.24
CA PHE A 385 -3.17 -15.90 -5.91
C PHE A 385 -3.81 -15.21 -7.12
N TYR A 386 -4.60 -15.92 -7.92
CA TYR A 386 -5.28 -15.35 -9.07
C TYR A 386 -6.32 -14.30 -8.66
N ARG A 387 -7.12 -14.59 -7.63
CA ARG A 387 -8.12 -13.66 -7.10
C ARG A 387 -7.45 -12.41 -6.50
N ASP A 388 -6.37 -12.61 -5.76
CA ASP A 388 -5.63 -11.55 -5.07
C ASP A 388 -4.83 -10.66 -6.02
N ALA A 389 -4.27 -11.22 -7.10
CA ALA A 389 -3.42 -10.47 -8.02
C ALA A 389 -4.12 -9.28 -8.67
N LYS A 390 -5.44 -9.36 -8.91
CA LYS A 390 -6.16 -8.33 -9.67
C LYS A 390 -6.13 -6.95 -9.01
N ILE A 391 -6.20 -6.86 -7.69
CA ILE A 391 -6.20 -5.58 -7.00
C ILE A 391 -4.87 -4.82 -7.16
N LEU A 392 -3.76 -5.51 -7.44
CA LEU A 392 -2.45 -4.89 -7.65
C LEU A 392 -2.39 -4.01 -8.91
N THR A 393 -3.35 -4.13 -9.82
CA THR A 393 -3.49 -3.22 -10.99
C THR A 393 -4.42 -2.03 -10.69
N ILE A 394 -5.05 -1.97 -9.51
CA ILE A 394 -6.07 -1.00 -9.14
C ILE A 394 -5.65 -0.17 -7.91
N GLY A 395 -5.29 -0.83 -6.81
CA GLY A 395 -4.94 -0.20 -5.53
C GLY A 395 -3.69 0.67 -5.60
N GLU A 396 -3.62 1.67 -4.75
CA GLU A 396 -2.54 2.67 -4.68
C GLU A 396 -2.21 3.37 -6.02
N GLY A 397 -3.26 3.70 -6.75
CA GLY A 397 -3.21 4.25 -8.10
C GLY A 397 -3.25 3.17 -9.16
N THR A 398 -4.28 3.25 -10.01
CA THR A 398 -4.49 2.29 -11.10
C THR A 398 -3.30 2.27 -12.07
N ASP A 399 -3.26 1.25 -12.93
CA ASP A 399 -2.26 1.18 -14.01
C ASP A 399 -2.24 2.47 -14.86
N GLU A 400 -3.42 3.05 -15.13
CA GLU A 400 -3.55 4.31 -15.89
C GLU A 400 -2.96 5.48 -15.11
N VAL A 401 -3.15 5.54 -13.79
CA VAL A 401 -2.52 6.57 -12.93
C VAL A 401 -1.00 6.41 -12.95
N GLN A 402 -0.47 5.17 -12.85
CA GLN A 402 0.97 4.96 -12.97
C GLN A 402 1.50 5.40 -14.35
N GLN A 403 0.78 5.09 -15.43
CA GLN A 403 1.15 5.54 -16.78
C GLN A 403 1.16 7.07 -16.89
N MET A 404 0.19 7.77 -16.26
CA MET A 404 0.17 9.24 -16.21
C MET A 404 1.39 9.80 -15.45
N VAL A 405 1.75 9.20 -14.30
CA VAL A 405 2.93 9.62 -13.51
C VAL A 405 4.21 9.43 -14.33
N ILE A 406 4.35 8.28 -14.98
CA ILE A 406 5.51 7.97 -15.83
C ILE A 406 5.59 8.93 -17.01
N ALA A 407 4.48 9.14 -17.75
CA ALA A 407 4.44 10.02 -18.91
C ALA A 407 4.86 11.46 -18.54
N ARG A 408 4.31 12.00 -17.44
CA ARG A 408 4.70 13.33 -16.95
C ARG A 408 6.18 13.41 -16.56
N ALA A 409 6.73 12.38 -15.94
CA ALA A 409 8.14 12.33 -15.60
C ALA A 409 9.06 12.29 -16.84
N LEU A 410 8.55 11.78 -17.96
CA LEU A 410 9.21 11.78 -19.27
C LEU A 410 9.01 13.10 -20.03
N GLY A 411 8.15 14.01 -19.57
CA GLY A 411 7.86 15.28 -20.21
C GLY A 411 6.81 15.20 -21.33
N ALA A 412 5.98 14.15 -21.32
CA ALA A 412 4.90 13.93 -22.28
C ALA A 412 3.54 14.47 -21.78
#